data_95405edfc16398d141e5d8a2325ee0c5
#
_entry.id   95405edfc16398d141e5d8a2325ee0c5
#
_cell.length_a   1.000
_cell.length_b   1.000
_cell.length_c   1.000
_cell.angle_alpha   90.00
_cell.angle_beta   90.00
_cell.angle_gamma   90.00
#
_symmetry.space_group_name_H-M   'P 1'
#
loop_
_entity.id
_entity.type
_entity.pdbx_description
1 polymer ?
#
loop_
_entity_poly.entity_id
_entity_poly.type
_entity_poly.pdbx_seq_one_letter_code
_entity_poly.pdbx_strand_id
1 'polypeptide(L)'
;MRLFAWVMCCLLLCGQAVQAQVRSYDQMIAAGELKVAVYKDFAPYSFEDHGQPRGVDVELAQALAKAMGVRLKLMWAPPGEKLDDDLRDYIWRSSPLHERQLADLMMRVPYDHDYAQRRNDIGELANAQVVMFGPYQQECWQVAYDRRRLDSVGSVAVFQQHPIGVEVDSVPSFYLTSVFNGMLSAKTHHYPGVSQAFKAMQAGEVDAVMAMRGEVDWQVHEAADPQLALAENAYPNMGKQRWEIGMAVHESNRQLAYAVEEALEGLIRDGSLKAVYARYGLRYEVPEMYQ
;
A
#
# COMPACT_ATOMS: atom_id res chain seq x y z
N MET A 1 18.52 44.68 -50.86
CA MET A 1 19.15 44.10 -49.64
C MET A 1 18.44 44.59 -48.37
N ARG A 2 17.17 44.31 -48.17
CA ARG A 2 16.41 44.66 -46.92
C ARG A 2 15.17 43.78 -46.72
N LEU A 3 15.29 42.49 -46.95
CA LEU A 3 14.15 41.52 -46.82
C LEU A 3 14.53 40.21 -46.14
N PHE A 4 15.65 40.10 -45.43
CA PHE A 4 16.12 38.88 -44.78
C PHE A 4 16.21 38.93 -43.24
N ALA A 5 15.75 40.02 -42.60
CA ALA A 5 15.92 40.25 -41.17
C ALA A 5 14.66 39.94 -40.31
N TRP A 6 13.54 39.45 -40.88
CA TRP A 6 12.28 39.28 -40.15
C TRP A 6 11.85 37.83 -39.92
N VAL A 7 12.62 36.82 -40.30
CA VAL A 7 12.24 35.40 -40.16
C VAL A 7 12.93 34.71 -38.97
N MET A 8 13.86 35.36 -38.28
CA MET A 8 14.64 34.70 -37.22
C MET A 8 14.19 35.03 -35.79
N CYS A 9 13.03 35.69 -35.59
CA CYS A 9 12.54 36.08 -34.27
C CYS A 9 11.33 35.27 -33.75
N CYS A 10 10.85 34.23 -34.46
CA CYS A 10 9.65 33.43 -34.06
C CYS A 10 9.92 32.01 -33.63
N LEU A 11 11.15 31.61 -33.36
CA LEU A 11 11.50 30.22 -32.96
C LEU A 11 12.10 30.10 -31.54
N LEU A 12 11.92 31.09 -30.69
CA LEU A 12 12.18 30.98 -29.24
C LEU A 12 10.86 30.89 -28.45
N LEU A 13 9.92 30.08 -28.91
CA LEU A 13 8.93 29.46 -28.02
C LEU A 13 9.68 28.42 -27.22
N CYS A 14 10.37 28.87 -26.16
CA CYS A 14 10.86 28.02 -25.09
C CYS A 14 9.72 27.10 -24.69
N GLY A 15 9.82 25.83 -25.07
CA GLY A 15 9.04 24.77 -24.43
C GLY A 15 9.38 24.80 -22.95
N GLN A 16 8.65 25.59 -22.18
CA GLN A 16 8.68 25.48 -20.73
C GLN A 16 8.21 24.07 -20.44
N ALA A 17 9.14 23.22 -20.00
CA ALA A 17 8.77 21.96 -19.41
C ALA A 17 7.79 22.28 -18.30
N VAL A 18 6.51 22.00 -18.53
CA VAL A 18 5.46 22.14 -17.51
C VAL A 18 5.84 21.17 -16.41
N GLN A 19 6.51 21.68 -15.40
CA GLN A 19 6.77 20.92 -14.18
C GLN A 19 5.43 20.75 -13.48
N ALA A 20 5.07 19.52 -13.14
CA ALA A 20 3.83 19.29 -12.39
C ALA A 20 3.91 20.10 -11.09
N GLN A 21 2.89 20.90 -10.88
CA GLN A 21 2.77 21.75 -9.70
C GLN A 21 1.85 21.07 -8.69
N VAL A 22 2.27 21.04 -7.42
CA VAL A 22 1.39 20.65 -6.32
C VAL A 22 0.18 21.59 -6.28
N ARG A 23 -1.03 21.03 -6.35
CA ARG A 23 -2.27 21.82 -6.23
C ARG A 23 -2.54 22.12 -4.76
N SER A 24 -3.00 23.34 -4.46
CA SER A 24 -3.56 23.63 -3.15
C SER A 24 -4.93 22.98 -2.95
N TYR A 25 -5.39 22.90 -1.71
CA TYR A 25 -6.75 22.45 -1.37
C TYR A 25 -7.82 23.21 -2.14
N ASP A 26 -7.74 24.55 -2.18
CA ASP A 26 -8.70 25.39 -2.89
C ASP A 26 -8.71 25.13 -4.41
N GLN A 27 -7.53 24.90 -4.99
CA GLN A 27 -7.42 24.54 -6.42
C GLN A 27 -8.02 23.17 -6.70
N MET A 28 -7.86 22.21 -5.79
CA MET A 28 -8.45 20.88 -5.90
C MET A 28 -9.98 20.96 -5.80
N ILE A 29 -10.51 21.69 -4.83
CA ILE A 29 -11.96 21.92 -4.68
C ILE A 29 -12.53 22.66 -5.90
N ALA A 30 -11.88 23.72 -6.37
CA ALA A 30 -12.31 24.46 -7.56
C ALA A 30 -12.31 23.60 -8.83
N ALA A 31 -11.37 22.65 -8.95
CA ALA A 31 -11.35 21.68 -10.05
C ALA A 31 -12.44 20.59 -9.91
N GLY A 32 -13.04 20.43 -8.72
CA GLY A 32 -14.03 19.40 -8.43
C GLY A 32 -13.49 17.96 -8.59
N GLU A 33 -12.18 17.76 -8.37
CA GLU A 33 -11.50 16.48 -8.63
C GLU A 33 -10.37 16.25 -7.65
N LEU A 34 -10.41 15.11 -6.95
CA LEU A 34 -9.35 14.60 -6.09
C LEU A 34 -8.54 13.53 -6.84
N LYS A 35 -7.24 13.76 -7.04
CA LYS A 35 -6.32 12.80 -7.63
C LYS A 35 -5.71 11.94 -6.54
N VAL A 36 -5.94 10.64 -6.58
CA VAL A 36 -5.45 9.69 -5.58
C VAL A 36 -4.54 8.67 -6.22
N ALA A 37 -3.31 8.59 -5.75
CA ALA A 37 -2.38 7.53 -6.12
C ALA A 37 -2.67 6.26 -5.29
N VAL A 38 -2.84 5.14 -5.98
CA VAL A 38 -3.01 3.81 -5.40
C VAL A 38 -2.05 2.85 -6.09
N TYR A 39 -1.52 1.87 -5.39
CA TYR A 39 -0.62 0.89 -5.99
C TYR A 39 -1.32 0.06 -7.06
N LYS A 40 -0.59 -0.23 -8.13
CA LYS A 40 -1.09 -1.03 -9.23
C LYS A 40 -0.93 -2.53 -8.92
N ASP A 41 -1.92 -3.33 -9.35
CA ASP A 41 -1.90 -4.80 -9.25
C ASP A 41 -1.65 -5.34 -7.82
N PHE A 42 -2.18 -4.64 -6.82
CA PHE A 42 -1.99 -4.95 -5.41
C PHE A 42 -3.31 -5.38 -4.73
N ALA A 43 -3.82 -6.55 -5.10
CA ALA A 43 -5.00 -7.14 -4.44
C ALA A 43 -4.68 -7.55 -2.98
N PRO A 44 -5.61 -7.36 -2.04
CA PRO A 44 -7.00 -6.90 -2.18
C PRO A 44 -7.18 -5.38 -2.09
N TYR A 45 -6.11 -4.62 -2.12
CA TYR A 45 -6.15 -3.19 -1.81
C TYR A 45 -6.46 -2.31 -3.01
N SER A 46 -5.76 -2.54 -4.13
CA SER A 46 -5.94 -1.77 -5.36
C SER A 46 -5.54 -2.59 -6.59
N PHE A 47 -6.51 -2.95 -7.40
CA PHE A 47 -6.31 -3.78 -8.58
C PHE A 47 -7.41 -3.54 -9.63
N GLU A 48 -7.25 -4.08 -10.81
CA GLU A 48 -8.29 -4.08 -11.84
C GLU A 48 -8.92 -5.47 -11.95
N ASP A 49 -10.25 -5.51 -11.93
CA ASP A 49 -11.04 -6.70 -12.19
C ASP A 49 -11.90 -6.45 -13.44
N HIS A 50 -11.63 -7.18 -14.52
CA HIS A 50 -12.28 -6.97 -15.83
C HIS A 50 -12.25 -5.50 -16.30
N GLY A 51 -11.12 -4.80 -16.05
CA GLY A 51 -10.94 -3.40 -16.43
C GLY A 51 -11.66 -2.40 -15.51
N GLN A 52 -12.20 -2.85 -14.39
CA GLN A 52 -12.82 -1.98 -13.38
C GLN A 52 -11.91 -1.87 -12.15
N PRO A 53 -11.64 -0.65 -11.68
CA PRO A 53 -10.90 -0.44 -10.43
C PRO A 53 -11.63 -1.05 -9.24
N ARG A 54 -10.94 -1.89 -8.46
CA ARG A 54 -11.44 -2.55 -7.27
C ARG A 54 -10.40 -2.55 -6.15
N GLY A 55 -10.85 -2.84 -4.95
CA GLY A 55 -10.01 -2.99 -3.78
C GLY A 55 -10.33 -2.00 -2.68
N VAL A 56 -9.83 -2.29 -1.48
CA VAL A 56 -10.13 -1.49 -0.27
C VAL A 56 -9.70 -0.04 -0.44
N ASP A 57 -8.49 0.21 -0.96
CA ASP A 57 -7.97 1.57 -1.12
C ASP A 57 -8.72 2.33 -2.22
N VAL A 58 -9.13 1.64 -3.29
CA VAL A 58 -9.97 2.23 -4.35
C VAL A 58 -11.33 2.65 -3.80
N GLU A 59 -11.99 1.77 -3.03
CA GLU A 59 -13.31 2.06 -2.48
C GLU A 59 -13.25 3.10 -1.37
N LEU A 60 -12.20 3.11 -0.55
CA LEU A 60 -11.96 4.17 0.42
C LEU A 60 -11.74 5.52 -0.28
N ALA A 61 -10.91 5.57 -1.33
CA ALA A 61 -10.70 6.79 -2.12
C ALA A 61 -12.00 7.31 -2.74
N GLN A 62 -12.88 6.41 -3.22
CA GLN A 62 -14.21 6.77 -3.72
C GLN A 62 -15.09 7.36 -2.62
N ALA A 63 -15.09 6.76 -1.43
CA ALA A 63 -15.87 7.22 -0.29
C ALA A 63 -15.38 8.59 0.21
N LEU A 64 -14.07 8.81 0.29
CA LEU A 64 -13.46 10.08 0.67
C LEU A 64 -13.81 11.19 -0.35
N ALA A 65 -13.61 10.94 -1.64
CA ALA A 65 -13.96 11.91 -2.69
C ALA A 65 -15.46 12.28 -2.64
N LYS A 66 -16.33 11.27 -2.43
CA LYS A 66 -17.78 11.49 -2.27
C LYS A 66 -18.10 12.33 -1.04
N ALA A 67 -17.48 12.05 0.11
CA ALA A 67 -17.67 12.81 1.34
C ALA A 67 -17.24 14.28 1.18
N MET A 68 -16.18 14.53 0.41
CA MET A 68 -15.67 15.86 0.09
C MET A 68 -16.43 16.56 -1.06
N GLY A 69 -17.41 15.91 -1.69
CA GLY A 69 -18.20 16.47 -2.78
C GLY A 69 -17.44 16.67 -4.10
N VAL A 70 -16.37 15.91 -4.33
CA VAL A 70 -15.54 15.97 -5.54
C VAL A 70 -15.52 14.63 -6.29
N ARG A 71 -15.09 14.66 -7.56
CA ARG A 71 -14.89 13.44 -8.35
C ARG A 71 -13.53 12.80 -7.99
N LEU A 72 -13.49 11.48 -7.95
CA LEU A 72 -12.22 10.75 -7.84
C LEU A 72 -11.54 10.63 -9.22
N LYS A 73 -10.24 10.89 -9.26
CA LYS A 73 -9.34 10.49 -10.34
C LYS A 73 -8.26 9.57 -9.77
N LEU A 74 -8.37 8.29 -10.06
CA LEU A 74 -7.33 7.33 -9.68
C LEU A 74 -6.07 7.51 -10.53
N MET A 75 -4.92 7.38 -9.87
CA MET A 75 -3.61 7.33 -10.50
C MET A 75 -2.96 6.01 -10.06
N TRP A 76 -2.79 5.09 -11.02
CA TRP A 76 -2.14 3.80 -10.77
C TRP A 76 -0.64 3.99 -10.60
N ALA A 77 -0.13 3.62 -9.44
CA ALA A 77 1.27 3.75 -9.05
C ALA A 77 1.97 2.38 -9.12
N PRO A 78 2.75 2.06 -10.16
CA PRO A 78 3.70 0.98 -10.08
C PRO A 78 4.65 1.21 -8.91
N PRO A 79 4.88 0.22 -8.04
CA PRO A 79 5.79 0.39 -6.92
C PRO A 79 7.22 0.62 -7.40
N GLY A 80 7.92 1.58 -6.80
CA GLY A 80 9.33 1.82 -6.99
C GLY A 80 10.20 0.85 -6.16
N GLU A 81 11.51 1.06 -6.18
CA GLU A 81 12.42 0.26 -5.34
C GLU A 81 12.23 0.55 -3.85
N LYS A 82 11.83 1.77 -3.51
CA LYS A 82 11.59 2.24 -2.14
C LYS A 82 10.37 3.14 -2.09
N LEU A 83 9.65 3.11 -0.98
CA LEU A 83 8.52 4.00 -0.73
C LEU A 83 8.89 5.50 -0.85
N ASP A 84 10.14 5.89 -0.53
CA ASP A 84 10.59 7.27 -0.71
C ASP A 84 10.57 7.69 -2.19
N ASP A 85 10.83 6.76 -3.10
CA ASP A 85 10.78 7.03 -4.54
C ASP A 85 9.32 7.25 -4.97
N ASP A 86 8.39 6.43 -4.45
CA ASP A 86 6.96 6.56 -4.71
C ASP A 86 6.42 7.89 -4.19
N LEU A 87 6.75 8.25 -2.93
CA LEU A 87 6.36 9.53 -2.34
C LEU A 87 6.91 10.72 -3.15
N ARG A 88 8.17 10.63 -3.59
CA ARG A 88 8.78 11.65 -4.45
C ARG A 88 8.01 11.78 -5.76
N ASP A 89 7.79 10.67 -6.45
CA ASP A 89 7.30 10.66 -7.82
C ASP A 89 5.81 10.98 -7.92
N TYR A 90 5.02 10.67 -6.89
CA TYR A 90 3.58 10.91 -6.88
C TYR A 90 3.14 12.13 -6.09
N ILE A 91 3.91 12.59 -5.06
CA ILE A 91 3.47 13.66 -4.16
C ILE A 91 4.15 15.01 -4.42
N TRP A 92 5.47 15.05 -4.71
CA TRP A 92 6.14 16.35 -4.72
C TRP A 92 7.06 16.66 -5.91
N ARG A 93 7.55 15.67 -6.65
CA ARG A 93 8.50 15.96 -7.74
C ARG A 93 8.01 15.58 -9.12
N SER A 94 7.09 14.64 -9.25
CA SER A 94 6.67 13.96 -10.47
C SER A 94 7.83 13.33 -11.28
N SER A 95 7.56 12.20 -11.87
CA SER A 95 8.49 11.51 -12.77
C SER A 95 8.06 11.67 -14.22
N PRO A 96 8.99 11.78 -15.19
CA PRO A 96 8.66 11.69 -16.61
C PRO A 96 7.93 10.38 -16.97
N LEU A 97 8.14 9.31 -16.20
CA LEU A 97 7.49 8.01 -16.37
C LEU A 97 5.99 8.05 -16.00
N HIS A 98 5.54 9.04 -15.24
CA HIS A 98 4.16 9.20 -14.77
C HIS A 98 3.48 10.41 -15.39
N GLU A 99 3.70 10.66 -16.69
CA GLU A 99 3.10 11.77 -17.44
C GLU A 99 3.32 13.14 -16.78
N ARG A 100 4.30 13.26 -15.87
CA ARG A 100 4.58 14.45 -15.05
C ARG A 100 3.37 14.95 -14.26
N GLN A 101 2.49 14.05 -13.84
CA GLN A 101 1.36 14.39 -12.98
C GLN A 101 1.68 14.08 -11.52
N LEU A 102 1.18 14.93 -10.61
CA LEU A 102 1.19 14.68 -9.17
C LEU A 102 -0.21 14.30 -8.70
N ALA A 103 -0.27 13.38 -7.74
CA ALA A 103 -1.45 13.11 -6.97
C ALA A 103 -1.64 14.20 -5.89
N ASP A 104 -2.87 14.41 -5.46
CA ASP A 104 -3.17 15.22 -4.29
C ASP A 104 -2.99 14.41 -3.01
N LEU A 105 -3.25 13.09 -3.09
CA LEU A 105 -3.23 12.13 -2.01
C LEU A 105 -2.60 10.81 -2.49
N MET A 106 -1.76 10.19 -1.67
CA MET A 106 -1.29 8.82 -1.87
C MET A 106 -1.80 7.91 -0.76
N MET A 107 -2.36 6.77 -1.14
CA MET A 107 -2.85 5.75 -0.22
C MET A 107 -1.73 4.77 0.16
N ARG A 108 -1.95 4.01 1.23
CA ARG A 108 -1.13 2.88 1.66
C ARG A 108 0.31 3.26 2.00
N VAL A 109 0.44 4.34 2.73
CA VAL A 109 1.70 4.81 3.31
C VAL A 109 1.76 4.38 4.79
N PRO A 110 2.88 3.88 5.31
CA PRO A 110 3.01 3.59 6.74
C PRO A 110 2.72 4.84 7.58
N TYR A 111 1.81 4.72 8.55
CA TYR A 111 1.64 5.71 9.60
C TYR A 111 2.57 5.36 10.75
N ASP A 112 3.80 5.83 10.64
CA ASP A 112 4.91 5.42 11.50
C ASP A 112 5.82 6.62 11.80
N HIS A 113 6.00 6.91 13.09
CA HIS A 113 6.79 8.05 13.54
C HIS A 113 8.27 7.92 13.10
N ASP A 114 8.87 6.74 13.27
CA ASP A 114 10.29 6.55 12.97
C ASP A 114 10.56 6.67 11.47
N TYR A 115 9.63 6.14 10.64
CA TYR A 115 9.70 6.31 9.20
C TYR A 115 9.52 7.78 8.80
N ALA A 116 8.56 8.50 9.38
CA ALA A 116 8.30 9.91 9.09
C ALA A 116 9.48 10.83 9.51
N GLN A 117 10.19 10.47 10.59
CA GLN A 117 11.32 11.23 11.13
C GLN A 117 12.68 10.73 10.65
N ARG A 118 12.71 9.78 9.73
CA ARG A 118 13.95 9.22 9.20
C ARG A 118 14.77 10.31 8.51
N ARG A 119 16.08 10.27 8.75
CA ARG A 119 17.03 11.20 8.13
C ARG A 119 17.81 10.53 7.02
N ASN A 120 18.15 11.34 6.01
CA ASN A 120 19.04 10.94 4.93
C ASN A 120 20.52 11.00 5.39
N ASP A 121 21.45 10.64 4.51
CA ASP A 121 22.88 10.56 4.79
C ASP A 121 23.53 11.92 5.17
N ILE A 122 22.86 13.03 4.87
CA ILE A 122 23.31 14.38 5.22
C ILE A 122 22.56 14.97 6.43
N GLY A 123 21.74 14.17 7.11
CA GLY A 123 21.05 14.53 8.33
C GLY A 123 19.73 15.30 8.18
N GLU A 124 19.24 15.49 6.95
CA GLU A 124 17.93 16.10 6.68
C GLU A 124 16.80 15.06 6.76
N LEU A 125 15.57 15.50 7.00
CA LEU A 125 14.41 14.61 6.95
C LEU A 125 14.24 14.05 5.52
N ALA A 126 14.25 12.73 5.38
CA ALA A 126 14.15 12.06 4.08
C ALA A 126 12.84 12.40 3.35
N ASN A 127 11.75 12.56 4.13
CA ASN A 127 10.41 12.84 3.61
C ASN A 127 9.89 14.24 4.04
N ALA A 128 10.78 15.27 4.09
CA ALA A 128 10.42 16.63 4.52
C ALA A 128 9.27 17.26 3.69
N GLN A 129 9.09 16.82 2.45
CA GLN A 129 8.03 17.32 1.54
C GLN A 129 6.69 16.62 1.71
N VAL A 130 6.56 15.69 2.67
CA VAL A 130 5.39 14.82 2.81
C VAL A 130 4.86 14.86 4.23
N VAL A 131 3.53 14.90 4.37
CA VAL A 131 2.82 14.69 5.62
C VAL A 131 2.11 13.35 5.55
N MET A 132 2.46 12.44 6.46
CA MET A 132 1.79 11.15 6.66
C MET A 132 0.72 11.32 7.73
N PHE A 133 -0.51 10.85 7.45
CA PHE A 133 -1.67 11.12 8.30
C PHE A 133 -2.77 10.08 8.07
N GLY A 134 -3.84 10.17 8.86
CA GLY A 134 -5.09 9.45 8.65
C GLY A 134 -4.90 7.94 8.58
N PRO A 135 -4.40 7.28 9.64
CA PRO A 135 -4.30 5.82 9.63
C PRO A 135 -5.69 5.22 9.45
N TYR A 136 -5.84 4.28 8.52
CA TYR A 136 -7.13 3.68 8.22
C TYR A 136 -7.15 2.16 8.35
N GLN A 137 -6.00 1.54 8.60
CA GLN A 137 -5.86 0.09 8.78
C GLN A 137 -4.76 -0.22 9.77
N GLN A 138 -5.01 -1.14 10.69
CA GLN A 138 -3.95 -1.88 11.38
C GLN A 138 -3.59 -3.13 10.58
N GLU A 139 -2.30 -3.34 10.38
CA GLU A 139 -1.76 -4.49 9.67
C GLU A 139 -0.82 -5.31 10.56
N CYS A 140 -0.68 -6.60 10.28
CA CYS A 140 0.24 -7.49 10.96
C CYS A 140 0.64 -8.67 10.05
N TRP A 141 1.59 -9.48 10.51
CA TRP A 141 1.94 -10.72 9.84
C TRP A 141 0.93 -11.81 10.19
N GLN A 142 0.68 -12.72 9.24
CA GLN A 142 -0.25 -13.83 9.41
C GLN A 142 0.28 -15.06 8.68
N VAL A 143 0.04 -16.24 9.26
CA VAL A 143 0.22 -17.53 8.61
C VAL A 143 -1.15 -18.14 8.33
N ALA A 144 -1.38 -18.57 7.07
CA ALA A 144 -2.43 -19.51 6.73
C ALA A 144 -1.79 -20.90 6.55
N TYR A 145 -2.53 -21.96 6.89
CA TYR A 145 -2.08 -23.34 6.72
C TYR A 145 -3.21 -24.28 6.31
N ASP A 146 -2.86 -25.40 5.69
CA ASP A 146 -3.79 -26.43 5.28
C ASP A 146 -3.93 -27.49 6.38
N ARG A 147 -5.15 -27.60 6.97
CA ARG A 147 -5.46 -28.58 8.03
C ARG A 147 -5.34 -30.04 7.59
N ARG A 148 -5.32 -30.32 6.30
CA ARG A 148 -5.07 -31.67 5.78
C ARG A 148 -3.62 -32.12 5.99
N ARG A 149 -2.71 -31.18 6.28
CA ARG A 149 -1.25 -31.40 6.39
C ARG A 149 -0.68 -30.99 7.73
N LEU A 150 -1.29 -30.02 8.38
CA LEU A 150 -0.94 -29.49 9.69
C LEU A 150 -2.17 -29.39 10.57
N ASP A 151 -2.20 -30.07 11.70
CA ASP A 151 -3.32 -30.01 12.65
C ASP A 151 -3.44 -28.61 13.27
N SER A 152 -2.31 -27.99 13.57
CA SER A 152 -2.24 -26.64 14.15
C SER A 152 -0.87 -26.01 13.96
N VAL A 153 -0.79 -24.68 14.04
CA VAL A 153 0.45 -23.90 14.04
C VAL A 153 0.50 -23.10 15.32
N GLY A 154 1.02 -23.67 16.40
CA GLY A 154 1.23 -22.97 17.67
C GLY A 154 2.53 -22.17 17.74
N SER A 155 3.49 -22.45 16.85
CA SER A 155 4.76 -21.75 16.72
C SER A 155 5.32 -21.93 15.31
N VAL A 156 6.04 -20.93 14.81
CA VAL A 156 6.77 -21.04 13.53
C VAL A 156 7.84 -22.12 13.52
N ALA A 157 8.25 -22.63 14.69
CA ALA A 157 9.21 -23.74 14.78
C ALA A 157 8.73 -25.03 14.08
N VAL A 158 7.41 -25.21 13.89
CA VAL A 158 6.84 -26.35 13.14
C VAL A 158 7.38 -26.42 11.71
N PHE A 159 7.75 -25.29 11.13
CA PHE A 159 8.29 -25.17 9.77
C PHE A 159 9.75 -25.66 9.63
N GLN A 160 10.36 -26.20 10.69
CA GLN A 160 11.55 -27.04 10.54
C GLN A 160 11.27 -28.35 9.78
N GLN A 161 10.04 -28.84 9.86
CA GLN A 161 9.63 -30.11 9.24
C GLN A 161 8.59 -29.91 8.11
N HIS A 162 7.82 -28.83 8.17
CA HIS A 162 6.75 -28.52 7.22
C HIS A 162 7.17 -27.40 6.28
N PRO A 163 6.99 -27.53 4.94
CA PRO A 163 7.32 -26.48 4.01
C PRO A 163 6.35 -25.31 4.13
N ILE A 164 6.89 -24.09 4.09
CA ILE A 164 6.13 -22.84 4.12
C ILE A 164 6.51 -21.96 2.94
N GLY A 165 5.49 -21.37 2.29
CA GLY A 165 5.65 -20.42 1.18
C GLY A 165 5.66 -18.98 1.65
N VAL A 166 6.51 -18.19 1.01
CA VAL A 166 6.61 -16.73 1.20
C VAL A 166 6.85 -16.03 -0.13
N GLU A 167 6.52 -14.75 -0.21
CA GLU A 167 6.99 -13.91 -1.29
C GLU A 167 8.49 -13.64 -1.16
N VAL A 168 9.22 -13.72 -2.28
CA VAL A 168 10.65 -13.45 -2.34
C VAL A 168 10.94 -12.00 -1.91
N ASP A 169 12.08 -11.77 -1.27
CA ASP A 169 12.53 -10.45 -0.79
C ASP A 169 11.58 -9.71 0.16
N SER A 170 10.60 -10.44 0.72
CA SER A 170 9.68 -9.92 1.73
C SER A 170 10.24 -10.07 3.16
N VAL A 171 9.67 -9.32 4.12
CA VAL A 171 10.01 -9.46 5.55
C VAL A 171 9.79 -10.89 6.05
N PRO A 172 8.67 -11.60 5.75
CA PRO A 172 8.53 -13.02 6.05
C PRO A 172 9.62 -13.91 5.47
N SER A 173 10.09 -13.64 4.25
CA SER A 173 11.20 -14.38 3.62
C SER A 173 12.48 -14.26 4.44
N PHE A 174 12.91 -13.05 4.78
CA PHE A 174 14.10 -12.81 5.62
C PHE A 174 13.93 -13.38 7.03
N TYR A 175 12.75 -13.22 7.62
CA TYR A 175 12.46 -13.73 8.94
C TYR A 175 12.60 -15.26 9.01
N LEU A 176 11.89 -16.00 8.15
CA LEU A 176 11.88 -17.46 8.18
C LEU A 176 13.23 -18.07 7.82
N THR A 177 14.02 -17.40 6.97
CA THR A 177 15.36 -17.86 6.61
C THR A 177 16.42 -17.55 7.65
N SER A 178 16.15 -16.64 8.61
CA SER A 178 17.13 -16.24 9.66
C SER A 178 16.76 -16.70 11.07
N VAL A 179 15.47 -16.82 11.40
CA VAL A 179 15.02 -17.21 12.73
C VAL A 179 15.55 -18.59 13.13
N PHE A 180 15.79 -18.79 14.45
CA PHE A 180 16.38 -20.00 14.99
C PHE A 180 17.70 -20.39 14.32
N ASN A 181 18.56 -19.40 14.04
CA ASN A 181 19.85 -19.58 13.34
C ASN A 181 19.70 -20.24 11.96
N GLY A 182 18.63 -19.90 11.23
CA GLY A 182 18.39 -20.36 9.85
C GLY A 182 17.83 -21.78 9.74
N MET A 183 17.38 -22.39 10.83
CA MET A 183 16.87 -23.78 10.82
C MET A 183 15.61 -23.97 9.95
N LEU A 184 14.87 -22.90 9.64
CA LEU A 184 13.69 -22.98 8.79
C LEU A 184 14.01 -22.78 7.30
N SER A 185 15.23 -22.33 6.95
CA SER A 185 15.61 -21.93 5.59
C SER A 185 15.39 -23.05 4.56
N ALA A 186 15.71 -24.30 4.90
CA ALA A 186 15.55 -25.43 3.99
C ALA A 186 14.09 -25.78 3.66
N LYS A 187 13.14 -25.30 4.44
CA LYS A 187 11.70 -25.51 4.28
C LYS A 187 10.95 -24.24 3.87
N THR A 188 11.66 -23.12 3.74
CA THR A 188 11.09 -21.86 3.26
C THR A 188 11.19 -21.79 1.74
N HIS A 189 10.05 -21.81 1.08
CA HIS A 189 9.93 -21.75 -0.38
C HIS A 189 9.54 -20.34 -0.83
N HIS A 190 10.25 -19.82 -1.81
CA HIS A 190 10.10 -18.45 -2.28
C HIS A 190 9.29 -18.41 -3.58
N TYR A 191 8.30 -17.52 -3.64
CA TYR A 191 7.42 -17.33 -4.78
C TYR A 191 7.46 -15.86 -5.23
N PRO A 192 7.12 -15.56 -6.49
CA PRO A 192 7.08 -14.18 -6.99
C PRO A 192 6.06 -13.28 -6.28
N GLY A 193 5.08 -13.86 -5.58
CA GLY A 193 4.06 -13.13 -4.83
C GLY A 193 3.21 -14.06 -3.97
N VAL A 194 2.41 -13.49 -3.09
CA VAL A 194 1.56 -14.21 -2.13
C VAL A 194 0.56 -15.12 -2.83
N SER A 195 -0.05 -14.68 -3.93
CA SER A 195 -1.01 -15.48 -4.71
C SER A 195 -0.38 -16.77 -5.26
N GLN A 196 0.88 -16.72 -5.72
CA GLN A 196 1.60 -17.89 -6.19
C GLN A 196 1.94 -18.85 -5.05
N ALA A 197 2.32 -18.31 -3.88
CA ALA A 197 2.53 -19.12 -2.67
C ALA A 197 1.24 -19.86 -2.24
N PHE A 198 0.09 -19.20 -2.30
CA PHE A 198 -1.21 -19.83 -2.02
C PHE A 198 -1.59 -20.91 -3.04
N LYS A 199 -1.33 -20.69 -4.34
CA LYS A 199 -1.51 -21.74 -5.37
C LYS A 199 -0.64 -22.96 -5.10
N ALA A 200 0.61 -22.76 -4.68
CA ALA A 200 1.51 -23.84 -4.28
C ALA A 200 0.99 -24.58 -3.04
N MET A 201 0.41 -23.89 -2.05
CA MET A 201 -0.23 -24.52 -0.90
C MET A 201 -1.45 -25.36 -1.32
N GLN A 202 -2.30 -24.84 -2.20
CA GLN A 202 -3.45 -25.60 -2.74
C GLN A 202 -2.99 -26.81 -3.57
N ALA A 203 -1.88 -26.73 -4.28
CA ALA A 203 -1.26 -27.84 -5.00
C ALA A 203 -0.54 -28.84 -4.08
N GLY A 204 -0.32 -28.46 -2.82
CA GLY A 204 0.33 -29.28 -1.82
C GLY A 204 1.86 -29.30 -1.89
N GLU A 205 2.45 -28.30 -2.49
CA GLU A 205 3.91 -28.10 -2.53
C GLU A 205 4.42 -27.51 -1.22
N VAL A 206 3.58 -26.69 -0.56
CA VAL A 206 3.83 -26.15 0.79
C VAL A 206 2.61 -26.40 1.69
N ASP A 207 2.82 -26.44 2.99
CA ASP A 207 1.78 -26.72 3.98
C ASP A 207 1.16 -25.44 4.56
N ALA A 208 1.85 -24.32 4.41
CA ALA A 208 1.46 -23.00 4.92
C ALA A 208 2.00 -21.87 4.05
N VAL A 209 1.45 -20.66 4.25
CA VAL A 209 1.94 -19.40 3.64
C VAL A 209 1.98 -18.33 4.70
N MET A 210 3.06 -17.51 4.74
CA MET A 210 3.17 -16.34 5.59
C MET A 210 3.23 -15.06 4.75
N ALA A 211 2.35 -14.09 5.05
CA ALA A 211 2.30 -12.79 4.40
C ALA A 211 1.66 -11.74 5.33
N MET A 212 1.34 -10.56 4.80
CA MET A 212 0.50 -9.58 5.51
C MET A 212 -0.90 -10.16 5.73
N ARG A 213 -1.50 -9.83 6.87
CA ARG A 213 -2.82 -10.35 7.25
C ARG A 213 -3.89 -10.11 6.18
N GLY A 214 -3.95 -8.90 5.62
CA GLY A 214 -4.97 -8.62 4.62
C GLY A 214 -4.79 -9.43 3.33
N GLU A 215 -3.56 -9.71 2.89
CA GLU A 215 -3.31 -10.59 1.75
C GLU A 215 -3.70 -12.04 2.07
N VAL A 216 -3.36 -12.51 3.27
CA VAL A 216 -3.74 -13.85 3.73
C VAL A 216 -5.26 -14.00 3.84
N ASP A 217 -5.95 -13.04 4.48
CA ASP A 217 -7.40 -13.03 4.61
C ASP A 217 -8.08 -13.09 3.24
N TRP A 218 -7.60 -12.28 2.28
CA TRP A 218 -8.09 -12.26 0.90
C TRP A 218 -7.94 -13.62 0.21
N GLN A 219 -6.75 -14.22 0.27
CA GLN A 219 -6.50 -15.51 -0.37
C GLN A 219 -7.34 -16.64 0.22
N VAL A 220 -7.52 -16.64 1.55
CA VAL A 220 -8.40 -17.61 2.23
C VAL A 220 -9.85 -17.38 1.85
N HIS A 221 -10.31 -16.14 1.75
CA HIS A 221 -11.66 -15.79 1.32
C HIS A 221 -11.93 -16.24 -0.12
N GLU A 222 -11.02 -15.94 -1.05
CA GLU A 222 -11.15 -16.32 -2.46
C GLU A 222 -11.11 -17.84 -2.67
N ALA A 223 -10.28 -18.54 -1.90
CA ALA A 223 -10.20 -20.00 -1.98
C ALA A 223 -11.48 -20.70 -1.53
N ALA A 224 -12.24 -20.07 -0.62
CA ALA A 224 -13.47 -20.61 -0.04
C ALA A 224 -13.33 -22.08 0.44
N ASP A 225 -12.11 -22.46 0.89
CA ASP A 225 -11.78 -23.82 1.33
C ASP A 225 -11.79 -23.88 2.87
N PRO A 226 -12.74 -24.64 3.49
CA PRO A 226 -12.85 -24.74 4.94
C PRO A 226 -11.67 -25.47 5.60
N GLN A 227 -10.79 -26.09 4.82
CA GLN A 227 -9.58 -26.73 5.32
C GLN A 227 -8.42 -25.73 5.52
N LEU A 228 -8.52 -24.53 4.95
CA LEU A 228 -7.56 -23.47 5.23
C LEU A 228 -7.86 -22.83 6.58
N ALA A 229 -6.84 -22.66 7.39
CA ALA A 229 -6.93 -22.06 8.71
C ALA A 229 -5.88 -20.97 8.92
N LEU A 230 -6.16 -20.08 9.84
CA LEU A 230 -5.24 -19.01 10.26
C LEU A 230 -4.56 -19.42 11.55
N ALA A 231 -3.25 -19.22 11.61
CA ALA A 231 -2.48 -19.51 12.83
C ALA A 231 -2.65 -18.39 13.86
N GLU A 232 -2.83 -18.78 15.11
CA GLU A 232 -2.81 -17.87 16.27
C GLU A 232 -1.48 -18.03 17.01
N ASN A 233 -0.40 -17.48 16.44
CA ASN A 233 0.94 -17.62 17.01
C ASN A 233 1.70 -16.30 17.02
N ALA A 234 2.65 -16.20 17.94
CA ALA A 234 3.62 -15.12 17.95
C ALA A 234 4.79 -15.40 16.99
N TYR A 235 5.46 -14.34 16.57
CA TYR A 235 6.65 -14.40 15.72
C TYR A 235 7.88 -13.96 16.53
N PRO A 236 8.54 -14.86 17.28
CA PRO A 236 9.66 -14.50 18.13
C PRO A 236 10.81 -13.93 17.30
N ASN A 237 11.46 -12.89 17.84
CA ASN A 237 12.55 -12.17 17.17
C ASN A 237 12.21 -11.49 15.84
N MET A 238 10.94 -11.45 15.46
CA MET A 238 10.49 -10.62 14.37
C MET A 238 10.41 -9.17 14.85
N GLY A 239 10.96 -8.24 14.08
CA GLY A 239 10.99 -6.83 14.44
C GLY A 239 9.58 -6.24 14.61
N LYS A 240 9.12 -5.45 13.66
CA LYS A 240 7.78 -4.87 13.71
C LYS A 240 6.73 -5.92 13.37
N GLN A 241 5.90 -6.28 14.34
CA GLN A 241 4.84 -7.30 14.17
C GLN A 241 3.49 -6.71 13.79
N ARG A 242 3.24 -5.44 14.17
CA ARG A 242 2.03 -4.67 13.86
C ARG A 242 2.42 -3.26 13.43
N TRP A 243 1.68 -2.69 12.52
CA TRP A 243 1.85 -1.31 12.08
C TRP A 243 0.54 -0.75 11.56
N GLU A 244 0.47 0.57 11.45
CA GLU A 244 -0.68 1.26 10.88
C GLU A 244 -0.38 1.74 9.47
N ILE A 245 -1.39 1.68 8.63
CA ILE A 245 -1.39 2.14 7.24
C ILE A 245 -2.26 3.38 7.16
N GLY A 246 -1.70 4.45 6.65
CA GLY A 246 -2.34 5.73 6.44
C GLY A 246 -2.15 6.25 5.01
N MET A 247 -2.18 7.55 4.91
CA MET A 247 -2.13 8.31 3.66
C MET A 247 -1.02 9.35 3.70
N ALA A 248 -0.68 9.92 2.54
CA ALA A 248 0.28 11.00 2.43
C ALA A 248 -0.21 12.12 1.51
N VAL A 249 0.10 13.36 1.88
CA VAL A 249 -0.08 14.55 1.05
C VAL A 249 1.23 15.34 0.99
N HIS A 250 1.34 16.27 0.06
CA HIS A 250 2.43 17.24 0.07
C HIS A 250 2.37 18.12 1.33
N GLU A 251 3.51 18.47 1.90
CA GLU A 251 3.61 19.19 3.17
C GLU A 251 2.93 20.58 3.15
N SER A 252 2.88 21.23 1.99
CA SER A 252 2.14 22.50 1.81
C SER A 252 0.63 22.35 1.76
N ASN A 253 0.10 21.11 1.70
CA ASN A 253 -1.33 20.84 1.53
C ASN A 253 -1.98 20.20 2.77
N ARG A 254 -1.57 20.64 3.97
CA ARG A 254 -2.09 20.14 5.26
C ARG A 254 -3.61 20.32 5.41
N GLN A 255 -4.17 21.34 4.75
CA GLN A 255 -5.61 21.56 4.74
C GLN A 255 -6.37 20.40 4.09
N LEU A 256 -5.81 19.81 3.01
CA LEU A 256 -6.36 18.59 2.43
C LEU A 256 -6.28 17.42 3.41
N ALA A 257 -5.14 17.28 4.12
CA ALA A 257 -4.99 16.22 5.11
C ALA A 257 -6.09 16.29 6.18
N TYR A 258 -6.37 17.47 6.74
CA TYR A 258 -7.43 17.65 7.73
C TYR A 258 -8.82 17.33 7.18
N ALA A 259 -9.14 17.76 5.94
CA ALA A 259 -10.43 17.48 5.32
C ALA A 259 -10.63 15.98 5.03
N VAL A 260 -9.57 15.30 4.58
CA VAL A 260 -9.59 13.84 4.36
C VAL A 260 -9.72 13.08 5.69
N GLU A 261 -9.02 13.52 6.74
CA GLU A 261 -9.08 12.90 8.06
C GLU A 261 -10.47 13.02 8.69
N GLU A 262 -11.12 14.19 8.60
CA GLU A 262 -12.50 14.38 9.03
C GLU A 262 -13.46 13.43 8.28
N ALA A 263 -13.30 13.29 6.96
CA ALA A 263 -14.10 12.36 6.17
C ALA A 263 -13.83 10.90 6.56
N LEU A 264 -12.56 10.53 6.80
CA LEU A 264 -12.17 9.19 7.25
C LEU A 264 -12.77 8.85 8.61
N GLU A 265 -12.70 9.74 9.58
CA GLU A 265 -13.34 9.56 10.91
C GLU A 265 -14.84 9.29 10.79
N GLY A 266 -15.53 9.98 9.88
CA GLY A 266 -16.93 9.74 9.57
C GLY A 266 -17.17 8.30 9.10
N LEU A 267 -16.36 7.82 8.15
CA LEU A 267 -16.45 6.47 7.58
C LEU A 267 -16.08 5.36 8.58
N ILE A 268 -15.18 5.64 9.51
CA ILE A 268 -14.85 4.72 10.61
C ILE A 268 -16.01 4.65 11.59
N ARG A 269 -16.53 5.80 12.03
CA ARG A 269 -17.58 5.91 13.03
C ARG A 269 -18.90 5.30 12.60
N ASP A 270 -19.29 5.46 11.33
CA ASP A 270 -20.54 4.90 10.79
C ASP A 270 -20.40 3.44 10.34
N GLY A 271 -19.19 2.87 10.39
CA GLY A 271 -18.90 1.49 10.01
C GLY A 271 -18.78 1.26 8.50
N SER A 272 -18.84 2.30 7.68
CA SER A 272 -18.70 2.19 6.21
C SER A 272 -17.36 1.59 5.82
N LEU A 273 -16.26 2.03 6.47
CA LEU A 273 -14.95 1.47 6.20
C LEU A 273 -14.85 -0.02 6.56
N LYS A 274 -15.39 -0.43 7.72
CA LYS A 274 -15.46 -1.83 8.10
C LYS A 274 -16.24 -2.67 7.08
N ALA A 275 -17.33 -2.13 6.52
CA ALA A 275 -18.09 -2.79 5.48
C ALA A 275 -17.32 -2.94 4.16
N VAL A 276 -16.44 -1.98 3.82
CA VAL A 276 -15.51 -2.11 2.68
C VAL A 276 -14.60 -3.32 2.88
N TYR A 277 -13.92 -3.43 4.02
CA TYR A 277 -13.03 -4.57 4.33
C TYR A 277 -13.77 -5.91 4.27
N ALA A 278 -14.97 -5.96 4.84
CA ALA A 278 -15.79 -7.19 4.87
C ALA A 278 -16.13 -7.72 3.46
N ARG A 279 -16.29 -6.83 2.46
CA ARG A 279 -16.56 -7.26 1.06
C ARG A 279 -15.42 -8.05 0.44
N TYR A 280 -14.21 -7.83 0.93
CA TYR A 280 -13.01 -8.56 0.51
C TYR A 280 -12.62 -9.68 1.47
N GLY A 281 -13.49 -10.03 2.43
CA GLY A 281 -13.21 -11.05 3.44
C GLY A 281 -12.14 -10.67 4.46
N LEU A 282 -11.77 -9.39 4.53
CA LEU A 282 -10.70 -8.89 5.40
C LEU A 282 -11.20 -8.58 6.80
N ARG A 283 -10.40 -8.94 7.80
CA ARG A 283 -10.60 -8.49 9.18
C ARG A 283 -10.17 -7.03 9.31
N TYR A 284 -11.06 -6.20 9.79
CA TYR A 284 -10.80 -4.79 10.03
C TYR A 284 -10.53 -4.54 11.50
N GLU A 285 -9.36 -3.96 11.80
CA GLU A 285 -9.02 -3.43 13.11
C GLU A 285 -8.91 -1.91 13.03
N VAL A 286 -9.65 -1.22 13.90
CA VAL A 286 -9.63 0.25 13.97
C VAL A 286 -8.26 0.71 14.44
N PRO A 287 -7.63 1.68 13.76
CA PRO A 287 -6.37 2.27 14.21
C PRO A 287 -6.44 2.87 15.62
N GLU A 288 -5.31 2.87 16.34
CA GLU A 288 -5.27 3.25 17.77
C GLU A 288 -5.82 4.65 18.03
N MET A 289 -5.57 5.60 17.14
CA MET A 289 -6.02 6.98 17.33
C MET A 289 -7.55 7.16 17.27
N TYR A 290 -8.31 6.17 16.77
CA TYR A 290 -9.78 6.22 16.68
C TYR A 290 -10.50 5.23 17.62
N GLN A 291 -9.78 4.59 18.54
CA GLN A 291 -10.33 3.65 19.53
C GLN A 291 -10.96 4.32 20.76
#